data_db8a89acd750a5aeba1f981101f1601a
#
_entry.id   db8a89acd750a5aeba1f981101f1601a
#
_cell.length_a   1.000
_cell.length_b   1.000
_cell.length_c   1.000
_cell.angle_alpha   90.00
_cell.angle_beta   90.00
_cell.angle_gamma   90.00
#
_symmetry.space_group_name_H-M   'P 1'
#
loop_
_entity.id
_entity.type
_entity.pdbx_description
1 polymer ?
#
loop_
_entity_poly.entity_id
_entity_poly.type
_entity_poly.pdbx_seq_one_letter_code
_entity_poly.pdbx_strand_id
1 'polypeptide(L)'
;VSLAVCYHTGKLLLPHNPRRKVYYPEDGALFFRPDAAAFANSIIKPHLSALAKQEDILASLCAVSGDAGLQVIAWTVCLHNTYLGMTYPAYTPRNAFGDPVITYLCPSHAAVRVYVCAMAADLARRYPLQAIQLEAAHHMPFVHGFHHEMQQRIITPALQVLLGVCFCSACLEQAHAAGIDGKGVRSFVANEIDQLLQEETDTIGEAAWELPSWQDHLDGELTRYMALRHESVYRLWVEVHQAVHAVSEVPVYLQDPSSNGAQRLSAPDLAWLSGLEIPPRAGMTDGVTMLGYISDM
;
A
#
# COMPACT_ATOMS: atom_id res chain seq x y z
N VAL A 1 21.07 -7.47 -3.94
CA VAL A 1 20.36 -7.99 -2.75
C VAL A 1 19.24 -7.02 -2.44
N SER A 2 18.01 -7.51 -2.28
CA SER A 2 16.88 -6.69 -1.83
C SER A 2 16.62 -6.95 -0.35
N LEU A 3 16.63 -5.88 0.45
CA LEU A 3 16.32 -5.93 1.89
C LEU A 3 15.00 -5.20 2.15
N ALA A 4 14.05 -5.87 2.80
CA ALA A 4 12.86 -5.22 3.32
C ALA A 4 13.25 -4.25 4.45
N VAL A 5 13.30 -2.96 4.15
CA VAL A 5 13.68 -1.89 5.10
C VAL A 5 12.50 -1.37 5.92
N CYS A 6 11.29 -1.58 5.42
CA CYS A 6 10.03 -1.42 6.12
C CYS A 6 9.14 -2.60 5.73
N TYR A 7 8.54 -3.30 6.69
CA TYR A 7 7.76 -4.49 6.38
C TYR A 7 6.56 -4.65 7.32
N HIS A 8 5.49 -5.24 6.80
CA HIS A 8 4.36 -5.70 7.60
C HIS A 8 4.69 -7.03 8.30
N THR A 9 3.79 -7.54 9.13
CA THR A 9 3.97 -8.82 9.80
C THR A 9 3.99 -10.00 8.80
N GLY A 10 4.61 -11.09 9.20
CA GLY A 10 4.70 -12.29 8.38
C GLY A 10 5.35 -13.45 9.13
N LYS A 11 5.48 -14.59 8.48
CA LYS A 11 6.24 -15.74 8.98
C LYS A 11 7.28 -16.15 7.94
N LEU A 12 8.54 -16.00 8.28
CA LEU A 12 9.65 -16.31 7.39
C LEU A 12 10.33 -17.62 7.85
N LEU A 13 10.52 -18.53 6.91
CA LEU A 13 11.38 -19.69 7.11
C LEU A 13 12.79 -19.35 6.61
N LEU A 14 13.79 -19.49 7.47
CA LEU A 14 15.19 -19.15 7.22
C LEU A 14 16.04 -20.45 7.23
N PRO A 15 16.02 -21.26 6.19
CA PRO A 15 16.61 -22.60 6.19
C PRO A 15 18.12 -22.58 6.44
N HIS A 16 18.83 -21.58 5.94
CA HIS A 16 20.28 -21.44 6.04
C HIS A 16 20.74 -20.64 7.26
N ASN A 17 19.83 -20.01 8.04
CA ASN A 17 20.22 -19.27 9.23
C ASN A 17 20.63 -20.25 10.35
N PRO A 18 21.88 -20.18 10.89
CA PRO A 18 22.35 -21.13 11.89
C PRO A 18 21.70 -20.97 13.27
N ARG A 19 21.17 -19.79 13.57
CA ARG A 19 20.65 -19.45 14.91
C ARG A 19 19.14 -19.46 14.99
N ARG A 20 18.44 -19.13 13.89
CA ARG A 20 17.00 -18.94 13.86
C ARG A 20 16.42 -19.55 12.58
N LYS A 21 15.50 -20.49 12.72
CA LYS A 21 14.82 -21.11 11.57
C LYS A 21 13.51 -20.45 11.21
N VAL A 22 12.82 -19.85 12.17
CA VAL A 22 11.57 -19.14 11.95
C VAL A 22 11.69 -17.73 12.52
N TYR A 23 11.25 -16.75 11.76
CA TYR A 23 11.24 -15.35 12.15
C TYR A 23 9.88 -14.72 11.86
N TYR A 24 9.39 -14.00 12.84
CA TYR A 24 8.20 -13.16 12.73
C TYR A 24 8.65 -11.70 12.80
N PRO A 25 8.67 -10.97 11.67
CA PRO A 25 8.97 -9.54 11.68
C PRO A 25 7.93 -8.76 12.46
N GLU A 26 8.37 -7.72 13.13
CA GLU A 26 7.51 -6.77 13.82
C GLU A 26 6.69 -6.00 12.78
N ASP A 27 5.37 -5.93 13.00
CA ASP A 27 4.45 -5.30 12.07
C ASP A 27 4.76 -3.81 11.89
N GLY A 28 4.87 -3.39 10.64
CA GLY A 28 5.06 -1.99 10.26
C GLY A 28 6.38 -1.37 10.73
N ALA A 29 7.35 -2.19 11.12
CA ALA A 29 8.61 -1.72 11.65
C ALA A 29 9.65 -1.37 10.58
N LEU A 30 10.49 -0.38 10.89
CA LEU A 30 11.69 -0.09 10.11
C LEU A 30 12.85 -0.99 10.56
N PHE A 31 13.55 -1.56 9.57
CA PHE A 31 14.73 -2.41 9.76
C PHE A 31 16.05 -1.69 9.44
N PHE A 32 16.01 -0.37 9.44
CA PHE A 32 17.17 0.53 9.41
C PHE A 32 17.02 1.58 10.51
N ARG A 33 18.08 2.30 10.83
CA ARG A 33 18.00 3.40 11.81
C ARG A 33 17.67 4.71 11.10
N PRO A 34 16.44 5.25 11.23
CA PRO A 34 16.09 6.52 10.61
C PRO A 34 16.78 7.69 11.32
N ASP A 35 17.08 8.75 10.55
CA ASP A 35 17.44 10.03 11.14
C ASP A 35 16.19 10.71 11.69
N ALA A 36 16.17 10.98 12.99
CA ALA A 36 15.05 11.65 13.66
C ALA A 36 14.74 13.03 13.03
N ALA A 37 15.76 13.72 12.51
CA ALA A 37 15.59 15.02 11.85
C ALA A 37 14.78 14.89 10.53
N ALA A 38 14.92 13.80 9.80
CA ALA A 38 14.12 13.56 8.59
C ALA A 38 12.62 13.51 8.87
N PHE A 39 12.23 13.05 10.05
CA PHE A 39 10.83 12.93 10.47
C PHE A 39 10.36 14.08 11.38
N ALA A 40 11.12 15.17 11.51
CA ALA A 40 10.76 16.28 12.39
C ALA A 40 9.38 16.87 12.04
N ASN A 41 9.10 17.06 10.76
CA ASN A 41 7.85 17.61 10.25
C ASN A 41 6.73 16.55 10.04
N SER A 42 7.02 15.27 10.26
CA SER A 42 6.03 14.21 10.13
C SER A 42 5.25 14.03 11.43
N ILE A 43 3.92 14.06 11.36
CA ILE A 43 3.03 13.71 12.49
C ILE A 43 3.15 12.22 12.79
N ILE A 44 3.20 11.40 11.74
CA ILE A 44 3.38 9.95 11.85
C ILE A 44 4.86 9.70 12.14
N LYS A 45 5.15 9.01 13.23
CA LYS A 45 6.52 8.66 13.60
C LYS A 45 6.83 7.21 13.27
N PRO A 46 8.06 6.91 12.83
CA PRO A 46 8.43 5.55 12.47
C PRO A 46 8.43 4.61 13.68
N HIS A 47 7.99 3.38 13.46
CA HIS A 47 8.15 2.28 14.39
C HIS A 47 9.48 1.58 14.10
N LEU A 48 10.39 1.57 15.06
CA LEU A 48 11.70 0.97 14.89
C LEU A 48 11.71 -0.45 15.44
N SER A 49 12.14 -1.43 14.63
CA SER A 49 12.25 -2.82 15.06
C SER A 49 13.28 -2.99 16.20
N ALA A 50 13.11 -4.01 17.02
CA ALA A 50 14.07 -4.34 18.08
C ALA A 50 15.46 -4.64 17.52
N LEU A 51 15.53 -5.22 16.32
CA LEU A 51 16.80 -5.48 15.63
C LEU A 51 17.49 -4.18 15.25
N ALA A 52 16.78 -3.25 14.62
CA ALA A 52 17.34 -1.97 14.19
C ALA A 52 17.72 -1.05 15.38
N LYS A 53 17.10 -1.25 16.54
CA LYS A 53 17.53 -0.58 17.79
C LYS A 53 18.92 -1.06 18.25
N GLN A 54 19.25 -2.33 18.01
CA GLN A 54 20.55 -2.89 18.38
C GLN A 54 21.63 -2.57 17.36
N GLU A 55 21.32 -2.71 16.07
CA GLU A 55 22.26 -2.55 14.98
C GLU A 55 21.56 -1.95 13.76
N ASP A 56 22.24 -1.08 13.01
CA ASP A 56 21.76 -0.61 11.72
C ASP A 56 22.02 -1.68 10.65
N ILE A 57 21.04 -2.57 10.48
CA ILE A 57 21.14 -3.73 9.60
C ILE A 57 21.40 -3.32 8.16
N LEU A 58 20.79 -2.23 7.70
CA LEU A 58 20.97 -1.75 6.33
C LEU A 58 22.39 -1.23 6.12
N ALA A 59 22.94 -0.47 7.08
CA ALA A 59 24.31 -0.01 7.02
C ALA A 59 25.32 -1.17 6.99
N SER A 60 25.11 -2.16 7.86
CA SER A 60 25.95 -3.38 7.91
C SER A 60 25.86 -4.17 6.61
N LEU A 61 24.67 -4.31 6.02
CA LEU A 61 24.49 -4.97 4.73
C LEU A 61 25.20 -4.20 3.60
N CYS A 62 25.06 -2.88 3.55
CA CYS A 62 25.71 -2.04 2.54
C CYS A 62 27.23 -2.17 2.60
N ALA A 63 27.83 -2.19 3.81
CA ALA A 63 29.25 -2.35 3.99
C ALA A 63 29.75 -3.71 3.45
N VAL A 64 29.11 -4.82 3.84
CA VAL A 64 29.48 -6.17 3.40
C VAL A 64 29.25 -6.36 1.90
N SER A 65 28.16 -5.80 1.37
CA SER A 65 27.80 -5.95 -0.04
C SER A 65 28.78 -5.24 -0.97
N GLY A 66 29.32 -4.10 -0.55
CA GLY A 66 30.35 -3.37 -1.31
C GLY A 66 31.61 -4.22 -1.52
N ASP A 67 32.10 -4.85 -0.46
CA ASP A 67 33.27 -5.75 -0.51
C ASP A 67 33.01 -6.99 -1.38
N ALA A 68 31.77 -7.47 -1.41
CA ALA A 68 31.35 -8.63 -2.20
C ALA A 68 30.95 -8.30 -3.64
N GLY A 69 31.00 -7.04 -4.07
CA GLY A 69 30.54 -6.59 -5.38
C GLY A 69 29.03 -6.71 -5.60
N LEU A 70 28.27 -6.74 -4.52
CA LEU A 70 26.81 -6.84 -4.54
C LEU A 70 26.16 -5.45 -4.43
N GLN A 71 25.03 -5.30 -5.08
CA GLN A 71 24.21 -4.09 -5.02
C GLN A 71 23.05 -4.28 -4.03
N VAL A 72 22.71 -3.22 -3.29
CA VAL A 72 21.64 -3.24 -2.29
C VAL A 72 20.44 -2.44 -2.79
N ILE A 73 19.27 -3.05 -2.77
CA ILE A 73 17.98 -2.41 -3.06
C ILE A 73 17.20 -2.31 -1.75
N ALA A 74 16.70 -1.13 -1.43
CA ALA A 74 15.81 -0.92 -0.29
C ALA A 74 14.37 -1.23 -0.71
N TRP A 75 13.88 -2.41 -0.33
CA TRP A 75 12.49 -2.80 -0.52
C TRP A 75 11.63 -2.19 0.59
N THR A 76 10.75 -1.29 0.20
CA THR A 76 10.04 -0.39 1.12
C THR A 76 8.54 -0.59 1.00
N VAL A 77 7.94 -1.26 1.98
CA VAL A 77 6.47 -1.33 2.10
C VAL A 77 5.96 0.01 2.62
N CYS A 78 5.19 0.73 1.80
CA CYS A 78 4.87 2.14 2.06
C CYS A 78 3.64 2.33 2.94
N LEU A 79 2.49 1.78 2.53
CA LEU A 79 1.21 2.06 3.17
C LEU A 79 0.67 0.90 4.00
N HIS A 80 1.01 -0.35 3.65
CA HIS A 80 0.57 -1.54 4.39
C HIS A 80 1.27 -1.61 5.75
N ASN A 81 0.57 -1.20 6.81
CA ASN A 81 1.16 -1.04 8.13
C ASN A 81 0.08 -1.01 9.22
N THR A 82 -0.26 -2.17 9.77
CA THR A 82 -1.31 -2.29 10.80
C THR A 82 -0.92 -1.58 12.09
N TYR A 83 0.36 -1.61 12.48
CA TYR A 83 0.83 -0.90 13.67
C TYR A 83 0.57 0.61 13.58
N LEU A 84 0.93 1.24 12.44
CA LEU A 84 0.67 2.66 12.23
C LEU A 84 -0.82 2.96 12.08
N GLY A 85 -1.58 2.07 11.42
CA GLY A 85 -3.03 2.20 11.30
C GLY A 85 -3.74 2.19 12.65
N MET A 86 -3.31 1.34 13.57
CA MET A 86 -3.82 1.30 14.96
C MET A 86 -3.35 2.49 15.80
N THR A 87 -2.10 2.94 15.57
CA THR A 87 -1.52 4.07 16.31
C THR A 87 -2.10 5.42 15.86
N TYR A 88 -2.39 5.53 14.56
CA TYR A 88 -2.86 6.75 13.91
C TYR A 88 -4.17 6.53 13.13
N PRO A 89 -5.27 6.11 13.77
CA PRO A 89 -6.51 5.69 13.11
C PRO A 89 -7.20 6.82 12.32
N ALA A 90 -6.83 8.07 12.55
CA ALA A 90 -7.32 9.20 11.77
C ALA A 90 -6.80 9.23 10.33
N TYR A 91 -5.72 8.52 10.04
CA TYR A 91 -5.06 8.47 8.73
C TYR A 91 -5.31 7.15 7.97
N THR A 92 -6.13 6.26 8.52
CA THR A 92 -6.54 5.03 7.84
C THR A 92 -7.72 5.28 6.92
N PRO A 93 -7.93 4.45 5.90
CA PRO A 93 -9.16 4.47 5.14
C PRO A 93 -10.38 4.18 6.02
N ARG A 94 -11.54 4.66 5.55
CA ARG A 94 -12.84 4.31 6.13
C ARG A 94 -13.76 3.82 5.04
N ASN A 95 -14.41 2.67 5.28
CA ASN A 95 -15.40 2.14 4.35
C ASN A 95 -16.66 3.00 4.32
N ALA A 96 -17.68 2.60 3.54
CA ALA A 96 -18.93 3.35 3.40
C ALA A 96 -19.72 3.46 4.72
N PHE A 97 -19.54 2.53 5.66
CA PHE A 97 -20.18 2.55 6.98
C PHE A 97 -19.40 3.39 8.00
N GLY A 98 -18.18 3.78 7.67
CA GLY A 98 -17.30 4.55 8.55
C GLY A 98 -16.33 3.70 9.37
N ASP A 99 -16.29 2.40 9.16
CA ASP A 99 -15.37 1.51 9.85
C ASP A 99 -13.94 1.78 9.39
N PRO A 100 -12.97 1.87 10.32
CA PRO A 100 -11.58 2.08 9.96
C PRO A 100 -10.98 0.79 9.37
N VAL A 101 -10.29 0.91 8.23
CA VAL A 101 -9.47 -0.14 7.66
C VAL A 101 -8.05 0.04 8.18
N ILE A 102 -7.76 -0.58 9.32
CA ILE A 102 -6.53 -0.36 10.09
C ILE A 102 -5.27 -0.98 9.46
N THR A 103 -5.43 -1.82 8.44
CA THR A 103 -4.31 -2.55 7.83
C THR A 103 -3.40 -1.67 6.98
N TYR A 104 -3.85 -0.47 6.59
CA TYR A 104 -3.03 0.44 5.80
C TYR A 104 -3.39 1.92 6.00
N LEU A 105 -2.47 2.81 5.59
CA LEU A 105 -2.64 4.25 5.65
C LEU A 105 -3.19 4.79 4.32
N CYS A 106 -4.10 5.77 4.38
CA CYS A 106 -4.70 6.33 3.17
C CYS A 106 -3.79 7.39 2.51
N PRO A 107 -3.39 7.23 1.23
CA PRO A 107 -2.52 8.17 0.53
C PRO A 107 -3.13 9.55 0.29
N SER A 108 -4.45 9.70 0.45
CA SER A 108 -5.13 11.00 0.35
C SER A 108 -4.72 11.97 1.46
N HIS A 109 -4.29 11.45 2.62
CA HIS A 109 -3.80 12.29 3.73
C HIS A 109 -2.39 12.82 3.45
N ALA A 110 -2.21 14.14 3.50
CA ALA A 110 -0.89 14.76 3.36
C ALA A 110 0.11 14.25 4.41
N ALA A 111 -0.33 14.02 5.66
CA ALA A 111 0.53 13.48 6.72
C ALA A 111 1.11 12.10 6.39
N VAL A 112 0.35 11.26 5.69
CA VAL A 112 0.81 9.95 5.23
C VAL A 112 1.88 10.11 4.15
N ARG A 113 1.66 10.99 3.18
CA ARG A 113 2.64 11.25 2.11
C ARG A 113 3.92 11.84 2.66
N VAL A 114 3.83 12.81 3.59
CA VAL A 114 5.01 13.37 4.29
C VAL A 114 5.83 12.28 4.99
N TYR A 115 5.17 11.32 5.63
CA TYR A 115 5.86 10.19 6.29
C TYR A 115 6.60 9.31 5.28
N VAL A 116 5.97 8.93 4.17
CA VAL A 116 6.59 8.07 3.15
C VAL A 116 7.73 8.81 2.45
N CYS A 117 7.55 10.10 2.12
CA CYS A 117 8.61 10.95 1.54
C CYS A 117 9.81 11.06 2.48
N ALA A 118 9.58 11.29 3.78
CA ALA A 118 10.66 11.38 4.77
C ALA A 118 11.46 10.07 4.85
N MET A 119 10.77 8.93 4.83
CA MET A 119 11.40 7.61 4.85
C MET A 119 12.26 7.36 3.60
N ALA A 120 11.71 7.62 2.41
CA ALA A 120 12.43 7.40 1.16
C ALA A 120 13.63 8.36 1.00
N ALA A 121 13.47 9.63 1.33
CA ALA A 121 14.56 10.61 1.28
C ALA A 121 15.68 10.32 2.30
N ASP A 122 15.33 9.82 3.50
CA ASP A 122 16.32 9.42 4.50
C ASP A 122 17.14 8.22 4.03
N LEU A 123 16.49 7.20 3.45
CA LEU A 123 17.15 6.06 2.82
C LEU A 123 18.13 6.50 1.72
N ALA A 124 17.66 7.32 0.78
CA ALA A 124 18.46 7.79 -0.35
C ALA A 124 19.66 8.62 0.07
N ARG A 125 19.53 9.43 1.13
CA ARG A 125 20.62 10.31 1.61
C ARG A 125 21.72 9.56 2.33
N ARG A 126 21.36 8.50 3.08
CA ARG A 126 22.25 7.92 4.08
C ARG A 126 22.90 6.60 3.68
N TYR A 127 22.32 5.91 2.71
CA TYR A 127 22.81 4.59 2.32
C TYR A 127 23.22 4.53 0.85
N PRO A 128 24.31 3.83 0.50
CA PRO A 128 24.75 3.65 -0.88
C PRO A 128 23.87 2.58 -1.57
N LEU A 129 22.63 2.94 -1.87
CA LEU A 129 21.65 2.05 -2.48
C LEU A 129 21.75 2.05 -4.00
N GLN A 130 21.50 0.90 -4.61
CA GLN A 130 21.29 0.78 -6.05
C GLN A 130 19.92 1.31 -6.47
N ALA A 131 18.90 1.10 -5.64
CA ALA A 131 17.54 1.58 -5.89
C ALA A 131 16.72 1.57 -4.60
N ILE A 132 15.63 2.34 -4.61
CA ILE A 132 14.52 2.22 -3.67
C ILE A 132 13.34 1.63 -4.42
N GLN A 133 12.78 0.53 -3.91
CA GLN A 133 11.62 -0.13 -4.48
C GLN A 133 10.43 0.08 -3.57
N LEU A 134 9.38 0.71 -4.08
CA LEU A 134 8.15 0.99 -3.35
C LEU A 134 7.14 -0.15 -3.55
N GLU A 135 6.75 -0.79 -2.46
CA GLU A 135 5.67 -1.76 -2.41
C GLU A 135 4.47 -1.18 -1.67
N ALA A 136 3.27 -1.63 -2.04
CA ALA A 136 2.02 -1.19 -1.41
C ALA A 136 1.89 0.35 -1.34
N ALA A 137 2.39 1.05 -2.36
CA ALA A 137 2.29 2.51 -2.49
C ALA A 137 0.99 2.94 -3.19
N HIS A 138 -0.10 2.21 -2.94
CA HIS A 138 -1.42 2.40 -3.53
C HIS A 138 -2.52 2.03 -2.52
N HIS A 139 -3.79 2.22 -2.88
CA HIS A 139 -4.91 1.71 -2.08
C HIS A 139 -4.90 0.18 -2.08
N MET A 140 -5.03 -0.41 -0.89
CA MET A 140 -5.07 -1.87 -0.75
C MET A 140 -6.49 -2.40 -1.02
N PRO A 141 -6.63 -3.58 -1.63
CA PRO A 141 -7.93 -4.25 -1.77
C PRO A 141 -8.43 -4.76 -0.41
N PHE A 142 -9.75 -4.88 -0.27
CA PHE A 142 -10.36 -5.29 0.99
C PHE A 142 -9.85 -6.64 1.50
N VAL A 143 -9.66 -7.61 0.61
CA VAL A 143 -9.21 -8.97 0.96
C VAL A 143 -7.73 -9.07 1.32
N HIS A 144 -7.00 -7.96 1.34
CA HIS A 144 -5.58 -7.97 1.67
C HIS A 144 -5.34 -7.36 3.04
N GLY A 145 -4.62 -8.05 3.90
CA GLY A 145 -3.98 -7.42 5.02
C GLY A 145 -4.19 -7.99 6.39
N PHE A 146 -5.05 -8.98 6.62
CA PHE A 146 -5.20 -9.57 7.94
C PHE A 146 -5.09 -11.10 7.91
N HIS A 147 -4.58 -11.70 9.02
CA HIS A 147 -4.54 -13.14 9.17
C HIS A 147 -5.72 -13.62 9.99
N HIS A 148 -6.18 -14.85 9.75
CA HIS A 148 -7.33 -15.46 10.42
C HIS A 148 -8.63 -14.68 10.21
N GLU A 149 -8.90 -14.32 8.95
CA GLU A 149 -10.15 -13.69 8.57
C GLU A 149 -11.34 -14.65 8.77
N MET A 150 -12.33 -14.21 9.53
CA MET A 150 -13.59 -14.92 9.68
C MET A 150 -14.64 -14.21 8.84
N GLN A 151 -14.76 -14.62 7.59
CA GLN A 151 -15.76 -14.14 6.65
C GLN A 151 -16.92 -15.14 6.65
N GLN A 152 -18.05 -14.73 7.19
CA GLN A 152 -19.26 -15.57 7.21
C GLN A 152 -19.96 -15.60 5.86
N ARG A 153 -19.36 -14.98 4.86
CA ARG A 153 -19.86 -14.85 3.49
C ARG A 153 -18.74 -14.96 2.48
N ILE A 154 -19.10 -15.34 1.27
CA ILE A 154 -18.20 -15.30 0.14
C ILE A 154 -18.05 -13.83 -0.30
N ILE A 155 -16.81 -13.35 -0.35
CA ILE A 155 -16.51 -12.01 -0.82
C ILE A 155 -16.42 -12.07 -2.35
N THR A 156 -17.49 -11.62 -3.00
CA THR A 156 -17.52 -11.49 -4.46
C THR A 156 -16.61 -10.35 -4.92
N PRO A 157 -16.18 -10.32 -6.19
CA PRO A 157 -15.41 -9.19 -6.74
C PRO A 157 -16.10 -7.83 -6.52
N ALA A 158 -17.41 -7.77 -6.73
CA ALA A 158 -18.20 -6.57 -6.48
C ALA A 158 -18.10 -6.09 -5.03
N LEU A 159 -18.34 -6.99 -4.08
CA LEU A 159 -18.26 -6.69 -2.66
C LEU A 159 -16.84 -6.29 -2.24
N GLN A 160 -15.82 -6.95 -2.78
CA GLN A 160 -14.42 -6.59 -2.55
C GLN A 160 -14.10 -5.14 -2.98
N VAL A 161 -14.56 -4.74 -4.17
CA VAL A 161 -14.34 -3.39 -4.68
C VAL A 161 -15.03 -2.37 -3.79
N LEU A 162 -16.33 -2.57 -3.50
CA LEU A 162 -17.12 -1.61 -2.72
C LEU A 162 -16.61 -1.46 -1.29
N LEU A 163 -16.24 -2.56 -0.61
CA LEU A 163 -15.65 -2.52 0.73
C LEU A 163 -14.27 -1.85 0.74
N GLY A 164 -13.55 -1.87 -0.39
CA GLY A 164 -12.26 -1.20 -0.57
C GLY A 164 -12.35 0.29 -0.87
N VAL A 165 -13.55 0.86 -1.14
CA VAL A 165 -13.69 2.30 -1.39
C VAL A 165 -13.52 3.09 -0.10
N CYS A 166 -12.61 4.07 -0.13
CA CYS A 166 -12.31 4.89 1.04
C CYS A 166 -13.14 6.17 1.08
N PHE A 167 -13.78 6.42 2.23
CA PHE A 167 -14.55 7.64 2.55
C PHE A 167 -14.00 8.33 3.81
N CYS A 168 -12.68 8.32 4.04
CA CYS A 168 -12.06 9.10 5.11
C CYS A 168 -12.20 10.61 4.84
N SER A 169 -11.91 11.44 5.86
CA SER A 169 -12.06 12.89 5.74
C SER A 169 -11.31 13.48 4.54
N ALA A 170 -10.07 13.06 4.31
CA ALA A 170 -9.26 13.54 3.20
C ALA A 170 -9.85 13.17 1.82
N CYS A 171 -10.39 11.95 1.67
CA CYS A 171 -11.07 11.55 0.43
C CYS A 171 -12.34 12.36 0.18
N LEU A 172 -13.15 12.58 1.23
CA LEU A 172 -14.38 13.39 1.12
C LEU A 172 -14.08 14.88 0.87
N GLU A 173 -13.04 15.43 1.48
CA GLU A 173 -12.57 16.80 1.24
C GLU A 173 -12.10 17.00 -0.21
N GLN A 174 -11.34 16.03 -0.75
CA GLN A 174 -10.93 16.05 -2.16
C GLN A 174 -12.14 15.97 -3.11
N ALA A 175 -13.12 15.10 -2.80
CA ALA A 175 -14.36 15.00 -3.58
C ALA A 175 -15.11 16.35 -3.59
N HIS A 176 -15.27 16.95 -2.42
CA HIS A 176 -15.92 18.26 -2.31
C HIS A 176 -15.18 19.33 -3.11
N ALA A 177 -13.84 19.40 -3.02
CA ALA A 177 -13.04 20.35 -3.78
C ALA A 177 -13.14 20.14 -5.30
N ALA A 178 -13.41 18.91 -5.75
CA ALA A 178 -13.61 18.55 -7.15
C ALA A 178 -15.08 18.70 -7.63
N GLY A 179 -15.98 19.17 -6.77
CA GLY A 179 -17.42 19.30 -7.08
C GLY A 179 -18.11 17.95 -7.24
N ILE A 180 -17.66 16.92 -6.49
CA ILE A 180 -18.25 15.57 -6.49
C ILE A 180 -19.06 15.41 -5.20
N ASP A 181 -20.29 14.88 -5.30
CA ASP A 181 -21.07 14.52 -4.11
C ASP A 181 -20.55 13.24 -3.45
N GLY A 182 -19.44 13.36 -2.73
CA GLY A 182 -18.84 12.24 -2.01
C GLY A 182 -19.75 11.61 -0.96
N LYS A 183 -20.74 12.33 -0.43
CA LYS A 183 -21.74 11.78 0.50
C LYS A 183 -22.77 10.92 -0.23
N GLY A 184 -23.23 11.39 -1.40
CA GLY A 184 -24.12 10.62 -2.27
C GLY A 184 -23.45 9.33 -2.75
N VAL A 185 -22.18 9.41 -3.20
CA VAL A 185 -21.38 8.24 -3.56
C VAL A 185 -21.25 7.27 -2.38
N ARG A 186 -20.96 7.78 -1.17
CA ARG A 186 -20.87 6.94 0.04
C ARG A 186 -22.18 6.22 0.34
N SER A 187 -23.32 6.92 0.25
CA SER A 187 -24.63 6.34 0.50
C SER A 187 -24.98 5.28 -0.53
N PHE A 188 -24.68 5.54 -1.81
CA PHE A 188 -24.84 4.56 -2.88
C PHE A 188 -24.03 3.28 -2.59
N VAL A 189 -22.73 3.43 -2.30
CA VAL A 189 -21.84 2.28 -2.01
C VAL A 189 -22.32 1.50 -0.78
N ALA A 190 -22.78 2.16 0.26
CA ALA A 190 -23.34 1.48 1.44
C ALA A 190 -24.60 0.66 1.08
N ASN A 191 -25.51 1.22 0.31
CA ASN A 191 -26.73 0.52 -0.13
C ASN A 191 -26.42 -0.70 -1.00
N GLU A 192 -25.47 -0.57 -1.94
CA GLU A 192 -25.03 -1.70 -2.79
C GLU A 192 -24.41 -2.82 -1.95
N ILE A 193 -23.57 -2.49 -0.97
CA ILE A 193 -22.99 -3.47 -0.04
C ILE A 193 -24.10 -4.16 0.73
N ASP A 194 -25.07 -3.43 1.29
CA ASP A 194 -26.19 -4.02 2.05
C ASP A 194 -27.03 -4.97 1.18
N GLN A 195 -27.30 -4.61 -0.08
CA GLN A 195 -28.00 -5.47 -1.03
C GLN A 195 -27.22 -6.76 -1.29
N LEU A 196 -25.93 -6.65 -1.65
CA LEU A 196 -25.07 -7.82 -1.89
C LEU A 196 -24.92 -8.73 -0.67
N LEU A 197 -24.96 -8.16 0.54
CA LEU A 197 -24.90 -8.95 1.77
C LEU A 197 -26.22 -9.63 2.13
N GLN A 198 -27.37 -9.16 1.63
CA GLN A 198 -28.68 -9.77 1.85
C GLN A 198 -29.02 -10.88 0.86
N GLU A 199 -28.36 -10.91 -0.31
CA GLU A 199 -28.55 -11.97 -1.27
C GLU A 199 -28.13 -13.32 -0.68
N GLU A 200 -29.04 -14.31 -0.69
CA GLU A 200 -28.72 -15.68 -0.27
C GLU A 200 -27.82 -16.33 -1.32
N THR A 201 -26.52 -16.41 -1.02
CA THR A 201 -25.52 -17.01 -1.92
C THR A 201 -25.20 -18.44 -1.46
N ASP A 202 -26.18 -19.35 -1.54
CA ASP A 202 -25.92 -20.79 -1.34
C ASP A 202 -25.17 -21.41 -2.53
N THR A 203 -25.20 -20.76 -3.68
CA THR A 203 -24.45 -21.15 -4.89
C THR A 203 -23.90 -19.91 -5.58
N ILE A 204 -22.58 -19.83 -5.72
CA ILE A 204 -21.95 -18.81 -6.54
C ILE A 204 -22.12 -19.24 -8.00
N GLY A 205 -23.12 -18.70 -8.67
CA GLY A 205 -23.25 -18.79 -10.12
C GLY A 205 -22.15 -17.93 -10.80
N GLU A 206 -21.87 -18.20 -12.09
CA GLU A 206 -20.90 -17.41 -12.88
C GLU A 206 -21.21 -15.90 -12.85
N ALA A 207 -22.47 -15.52 -12.81
CA ALA A 207 -22.91 -14.12 -12.73
C ALA A 207 -22.44 -13.38 -11.46
N ALA A 208 -22.20 -14.09 -10.34
CA ALA A 208 -21.69 -13.47 -9.11
C ALA A 208 -20.25 -12.97 -9.24
N TRP A 209 -19.55 -13.37 -10.27
CA TRP A 209 -18.18 -12.95 -10.61
C TRP A 209 -18.13 -11.82 -11.62
N GLU A 210 -19.27 -11.40 -12.16
CA GLU A 210 -19.39 -10.23 -13.03
C GLU A 210 -19.51 -8.96 -12.17
N LEU A 211 -18.85 -7.91 -12.61
CA LEU A 211 -19.03 -6.59 -12.00
C LEU A 211 -20.32 -5.96 -12.55
N PRO A 212 -21.18 -5.46 -11.67
CA PRO A 212 -22.27 -4.59 -12.11
C PRO A 212 -21.72 -3.37 -12.86
N SER A 213 -22.47 -2.90 -13.86
CA SER A 213 -22.12 -1.67 -14.56
C SER A 213 -22.43 -0.46 -13.66
N TRP A 214 -21.48 -0.06 -12.81
CA TRP A 214 -21.63 1.11 -11.95
C TRP A 214 -21.20 2.41 -12.63
N GLN A 215 -20.72 2.34 -13.88
CA GLN A 215 -20.14 3.49 -14.58
C GLN A 215 -21.15 4.65 -14.75
N ASP A 216 -22.40 4.31 -14.97
CA ASP A 216 -23.50 5.27 -15.20
C ASP A 216 -24.27 5.63 -13.91
N HIS A 217 -23.95 4.98 -12.79
CA HIS A 217 -24.63 5.28 -11.54
C HIS A 217 -24.25 6.66 -10.99
N LEU A 218 -25.23 7.38 -10.46
CA LEU A 218 -25.09 8.74 -9.94
C LEU A 218 -24.50 9.70 -11.00
N ASP A 219 -24.94 9.60 -12.26
CA ASP A 219 -24.45 10.44 -13.37
C ASP A 219 -22.92 10.42 -13.51
N GLY A 220 -22.30 9.27 -13.26
CA GLY A 220 -20.85 9.07 -13.31
C GLY A 220 -20.07 9.56 -12.07
N GLU A 221 -20.73 9.97 -10.99
CA GLU A 221 -20.10 10.46 -9.77
C GLU A 221 -19.18 9.41 -9.13
N LEU A 222 -19.59 8.13 -9.13
CA LEU A 222 -18.75 7.04 -8.63
C LEU A 222 -17.44 6.94 -9.42
N THR A 223 -17.50 6.98 -10.75
CA THR A 223 -16.32 6.95 -11.62
C THR A 223 -15.40 8.14 -11.36
N ARG A 224 -15.96 9.34 -11.23
CA ARG A 224 -15.19 10.55 -10.88
C ARG A 224 -14.55 10.44 -9.50
N TYR A 225 -15.26 9.88 -8.51
CA TYR A 225 -14.75 9.66 -7.16
C TYR A 225 -13.58 8.66 -7.17
N MET A 226 -13.69 7.56 -7.93
CA MET A 226 -12.61 6.58 -8.08
C MET A 226 -11.38 7.20 -8.76
N ALA A 227 -11.57 8.08 -9.76
CA ALA A 227 -10.46 8.80 -10.40
C ALA A 227 -9.68 9.67 -9.40
N LEU A 228 -10.34 10.30 -8.43
CA LEU A 228 -9.65 11.07 -7.36
C LEU A 228 -8.77 10.19 -6.47
N ARG A 229 -9.16 8.95 -6.22
CA ARG A 229 -8.33 7.99 -5.48
C ARG A 229 -7.03 7.71 -6.23
N HIS A 230 -7.11 7.53 -7.54
CA HIS A 230 -5.92 7.35 -8.39
C HIS A 230 -5.03 8.60 -8.37
N GLU A 231 -5.61 9.79 -8.45
CA GLU A 231 -4.84 11.04 -8.34
C GLU A 231 -4.12 11.17 -6.99
N SER A 232 -4.69 10.64 -5.90
CA SER A 232 -4.03 10.59 -4.60
C SER A 232 -2.81 9.68 -4.59
N VAL A 233 -2.88 8.55 -5.29
CA VAL A 233 -1.76 7.63 -5.48
C VAL A 233 -0.68 8.24 -6.37
N TYR A 234 -1.06 8.84 -7.50
CA TYR A 234 -0.13 9.55 -8.37
C TYR A 234 0.62 10.66 -7.61
N ARG A 235 -0.10 11.42 -6.79
CA ARG A 235 0.51 12.46 -5.95
C ARG A 235 1.54 11.87 -4.99
N LEU A 236 1.24 10.75 -4.33
CA LEU A 236 2.20 10.05 -3.48
C LEU A 236 3.47 9.69 -4.24
N TRP A 237 3.35 9.08 -5.43
CA TRP A 237 4.50 8.67 -6.22
C TRP A 237 5.36 9.86 -6.66
N VAL A 238 4.72 10.92 -7.16
CA VAL A 238 5.42 12.16 -7.55
C VAL A 238 6.15 12.78 -6.36
N GLU A 239 5.49 12.90 -5.21
CA GLU A 239 6.08 13.51 -4.02
C GLU A 239 7.27 12.68 -3.50
N VAL A 240 7.17 11.34 -3.52
CA VAL A 240 8.28 10.45 -3.13
C VAL A 240 9.46 10.56 -4.11
N HIS A 241 9.20 10.49 -5.41
CA HIS A 241 10.22 10.64 -6.45
C HIS A 241 10.95 11.96 -6.29
N GLN A 242 10.22 13.07 -6.16
CA GLN A 242 10.80 14.39 -5.94
C GLN A 242 11.61 14.49 -4.65
N ALA A 243 11.12 13.90 -3.56
CA ALA A 243 11.81 13.91 -2.26
C ALA A 243 13.14 13.15 -2.31
N VAL A 244 13.21 12.04 -3.03
CA VAL A 244 14.42 11.26 -3.25
C VAL A 244 15.40 12.04 -4.13
N HIS A 245 14.95 12.52 -5.29
CA HIS A 245 15.82 13.23 -6.25
C HIS A 245 16.26 14.62 -5.79
N ALA A 246 15.63 15.18 -4.76
CA ALA A 246 16.12 16.39 -4.08
C ALA A 246 17.42 16.15 -3.28
N VAL A 247 17.75 14.89 -2.97
CA VAL A 247 18.88 14.54 -2.08
C VAL A 247 19.84 13.49 -2.65
N SER A 248 19.48 12.81 -3.74
CA SER A 248 20.24 11.69 -4.30
C SER A 248 19.81 11.40 -5.74
N GLU A 249 20.67 10.74 -6.51
CA GLU A 249 20.37 10.20 -7.85
C GLU A 249 19.92 8.72 -7.79
N VAL A 250 19.62 8.20 -6.61
CA VAL A 250 19.15 6.81 -6.44
C VAL A 250 17.79 6.65 -7.11
N PRO A 251 17.64 5.70 -8.05
CA PRO A 251 16.39 5.49 -8.75
C PRO A 251 15.29 4.95 -7.82
N VAL A 252 14.05 5.38 -8.10
CA VAL A 252 12.83 4.95 -7.39
C VAL A 252 11.98 4.11 -8.32
N TYR A 253 11.77 2.85 -7.97
CA TYR A 253 10.97 1.92 -8.71
C TYR A 253 9.67 1.60 -7.98
N LEU A 254 8.58 1.44 -8.74
CA LEU A 254 7.33 0.88 -8.23
C LEU A 254 7.33 -0.63 -8.41
N GLN A 255 6.92 -1.36 -7.38
CA GLN A 255 6.63 -2.78 -7.52
C GLN A 255 5.28 -2.95 -8.20
N ASP A 256 5.24 -3.75 -9.26
CA ASP A 256 4.00 -4.11 -9.93
C ASP A 256 3.14 -5.00 -8.99
N PRO A 257 1.97 -4.54 -8.56
CA PRO A 257 1.11 -5.32 -7.70
C PRO A 257 0.54 -6.58 -8.38
N SER A 258 0.48 -6.62 -9.72
CA SER A 258 0.02 -7.78 -10.47
C SER A 258 0.96 -8.98 -10.38
N SER A 259 2.23 -8.74 -10.02
CA SER A 259 3.24 -9.79 -9.85
C SER A 259 3.05 -10.66 -8.60
N ASN A 260 2.28 -10.21 -7.64
CA ASN A 260 1.94 -10.96 -6.43
C ASN A 260 0.81 -11.96 -6.72
N GLY A 261 1.09 -13.02 -7.44
CA GLY A 261 0.27 -14.13 -7.96
C GLY A 261 -1.06 -14.53 -7.28
N ALA A 262 -1.41 -13.90 -6.17
CA ALA A 262 -2.61 -14.18 -5.38
C ALA A 262 -3.86 -13.38 -5.80
N GLN A 263 -3.74 -12.39 -6.69
CA GLN A 263 -4.85 -11.51 -7.05
C GLN A 263 -4.93 -11.27 -8.55
N ARG A 264 -5.01 -12.33 -9.33
CA ARG A 264 -5.57 -12.21 -10.67
C ARG A 264 -7.07 -11.93 -10.52
N LEU A 265 -7.39 -10.67 -10.28
CA LEU A 265 -8.70 -10.17 -10.63
C LEU A 265 -8.78 -10.25 -12.15
N SER A 266 -9.53 -11.20 -12.64
CA SER A 266 -9.55 -11.61 -14.06
C SER A 266 -10.22 -10.60 -15.00
N ALA A 267 -10.57 -9.41 -14.51
CA ALA A 267 -11.16 -8.35 -15.30
C ALA A 267 -10.34 -7.05 -15.14
N PRO A 268 -9.90 -6.42 -16.26
CA PRO A 268 -9.20 -5.14 -16.25
C PRO A 268 -9.95 -4.05 -15.47
N ASP A 269 -11.29 -4.07 -15.51
CA ASP A 269 -12.14 -3.11 -14.80
C ASP A 269 -12.05 -3.24 -13.27
N LEU A 270 -11.83 -4.46 -12.76
CA LEU A 270 -11.65 -4.72 -11.32
C LEU A 270 -10.32 -4.19 -10.81
N ALA A 271 -9.28 -4.40 -11.56
CA ALA A 271 -7.96 -3.93 -11.22
C ALA A 271 -7.93 -2.40 -11.18
N TRP A 272 -8.59 -1.74 -12.14
CA TRP A 272 -8.72 -0.28 -12.16
C TRP A 272 -9.57 0.24 -10.99
N LEU A 273 -10.72 -0.35 -10.71
CA LEU A 273 -11.59 0.04 -9.60
C LEU A 273 -10.95 -0.20 -8.23
N SER A 274 -10.19 -1.28 -8.08
CA SER A 274 -9.46 -1.57 -6.84
C SER A 274 -8.23 -0.68 -6.65
N GLY A 275 -7.80 0.07 -7.68
CA GLY A 275 -6.57 0.85 -7.66
C GLY A 275 -5.30 0.01 -7.77
N LEU A 276 -5.40 -1.25 -8.21
CA LEU A 276 -4.27 -2.17 -8.36
C LEU A 276 -3.53 -1.99 -9.68
N GLU A 277 -4.22 -1.55 -10.73
CA GLU A 277 -3.61 -1.28 -12.04
C GLU A 277 -3.67 0.21 -12.35
N ILE A 278 -2.83 0.98 -11.71
CA ILE A 278 -2.61 2.37 -12.07
C ILE A 278 -1.28 2.45 -12.80
N PRO A 279 -1.27 2.58 -14.14
CA PRO A 279 -0.01 2.71 -14.85
C PRO A 279 0.67 4.01 -14.43
N PRO A 280 1.96 3.99 -14.09
CA PRO A 280 2.69 5.21 -13.76
C PRO A 280 2.77 6.12 -14.99
N ARG A 281 2.61 7.42 -14.77
CA ARG A 281 2.80 8.46 -15.78
C ARG A 281 4.27 8.90 -15.78
N ALA A 282 4.73 9.48 -16.87
CA ALA A 282 6.11 9.99 -16.99
C ALA A 282 6.46 10.94 -15.83
N GLY A 283 7.65 10.76 -15.24
CA GLY A 283 8.14 11.56 -14.13
C GLY A 283 7.63 11.19 -12.73
N MET A 284 6.90 10.08 -12.60
CA MET A 284 6.42 9.58 -11.30
C MET A 284 7.33 8.52 -10.68
N THR A 285 8.15 7.88 -11.49
CA THR A 285 9.06 6.81 -11.12
C THR A 285 10.12 6.63 -12.20
N ASP A 286 11.25 6.03 -11.85
CA ASP A 286 12.30 5.65 -12.80
C ASP A 286 12.02 4.31 -13.49
N GLY A 287 10.94 3.62 -13.11
CA GLY A 287 10.48 2.39 -13.74
C GLY A 287 9.59 1.54 -12.84
N VAL A 288 9.14 0.42 -13.40
CA VAL A 288 8.36 -0.60 -12.70
C VAL A 288 9.19 -1.86 -12.62
N THR A 289 9.32 -2.43 -11.44
CA THR A 289 10.00 -3.72 -11.24
C THR A 289 8.97 -4.81 -11.01
N MET A 290 9.10 -5.90 -11.75
CA MET A 290 8.46 -7.15 -11.39
C MET A 290 9.39 -7.84 -10.38
N LEU A 291 9.01 -7.90 -9.11
CA LEU A 291 9.61 -8.89 -8.21
C LEU A 291 9.03 -10.25 -8.62
N GLY A 292 9.75 -10.93 -9.49
CA GLY A 292 9.65 -12.36 -9.50
C GLY A 292 10.06 -12.85 -8.10
N TYR A 293 9.15 -13.37 -7.30
CA TYR A 293 9.55 -14.36 -6.33
C TYR A 293 10.25 -15.44 -7.14
N ILE A 294 11.55 -15.56 -6.96
CA ILE A 294 12.26 -16.75 -7.42
C ILE A 294 11.75 -17.88 -6.52
N SER A 295 10.64 -18.44 -6.90
CA SER A 295 10.12 -19.71 -6.37
C SER A 295 10.72 -20.89 -7.17
N ASP A 296 11.95 -20.74 -7.64
CA ASP A 296 12.69 -21.85 -8.21
C ASP A 296 13.68 -22.33 -7.18
N MET A 297 13.20 -23.13 -6.26
CA MET A 297 13.90 -24.30 -5.67
C MET A 297 12.88 -25.27 -5.09
#